data_f8c3acbc64fce9af3cc04d2812453672
#
_entry.id   f8c3acbc64fce9af3cc04d2812453672
#
_cell.length_a   1.000
_cell.length_b   1.000
_cell.length_c   1.000
_cell.angle_alpha   90.00
_cell.angle_beta   90.00
_cell.angle_gamma   90.00
#
_symmetry.space_group_name_H-M   'P 1'
#
loop_
_entity.id
_entity.type
_entity.pdbx_description
1 polymer ?
#
loop_
_entity_poly.entity_id
_entity_poly.type
_entity_poly.pdbx_seq_one_letter_code
_entity_poly.pdbx_strand_id
1 'polypeptide(L)'
;QVLKLQVPNNLTTQYQVFRWVVDIYKPKLETIKYHYEKMIEKLSIASKMKEFLKVSAQYELIDKHLCKLNRFIDKYHKDNWILNITETDVKGTKKFEFKPICVGPFSEPYLFKNASKVLLMSATVMNKEAFCEVLGLPQDEVAFISIPSPFPVENRPIIVSPIASMSM
;
A
#
# COMPACT_ATOMS: atom_id res chain seq x y z
N GLN A 1 -15.14 -14.06 17.27
CA GLN A 1 -13.76 -14.28 17.75
C GLN A 1 -12.82 -13.81 16.67
N VAL A 2 -12.24 -12.62 16.85
CA VAL A 2 -11.22 -12.06 15.99
C VAL A 2 -10.03 -13.02 16.00
N LEU A 3 -9.48 -13.28 14.82
CA LEU A 3 -8.24 -14.02 14.59
C LEU A 3 -7.17 -13.66 15.61
N LYS A 4 -6.96 -14.47 16.61
CA LYS A 4 -5.72 -14.48 17.37
C LYS A 4 -4.65 -15.23 16.54
N LEU A 5 -4.17 -14.59 15.47
CA LEU A 5 -2.95 -15.00 14.80
C LEU A 5 -1.80 -14.41 15.58
N GLN A 6 -1.10 -15.24 16.34
CA GLN A 6 0.18 -14.84 16.89
C GLN A 6 1.22 -14.84 15.78
N VAL A 7 1.75 -13.68 15.47
CA VAL A 7 2.90 -13.55 14.58
C VAL A 7 4.11 -14.10 15.34
N PRO A 8 4.86 -15.05 14.79
CA PRO A 8 6.05 -15.57 15.44
C PRO A 8 7.07 -14.46 15.72
N ASN A 9 7.62 -14.43 16.93
CA ASN A 9 8.59 -13.41 17.35
C ASN A 9 9.94 -13.49 16.60
N ASN A 10 10.24 -14.62 15.98
CA ASN A 10 11.48 -14.90 15.26
C ASN A 10 11.47 -14.44 13.81
N LEU A 11 10.40 -13.80 13.32
CA LEU A 11 10.36 -13.24 11.98
C LEU A 11 11.14 -11.91 11.96
N THR A 12 12.31 -11.92 11.34
CA THR A 12 13.22 -10.77 11.29
C THR A 12 13.60 -10.36 9.87
N THR A 13 13.49 -11.26 8.91
CA THR A 13 13.83 -10.98 7.51
C THR A 13 12.60 -10.82 6.64
N GLN A 14 12.74 -10.02 5.56
CA GLN A 14 11.70 -9.80 4.58
C GLN A 14 11.17 -11.12 3.98
N TYR A 15 12.06 -12.04 3.66
CA TYR A 15 11.69 -13.34 3.12
C TYR A 15 10.87 -14.18 4.11
N GLN A 16 11.27 -14.23 5.37
CA GLN A 16 10.54 -14.97 6.41
C GLN A 16 9.13 -14.41 6.60
N VAL A 17 8.99 -13.08 6.67
CA VAL A 17 7.68 -12.44 6.81
C VAL A 17 6.81 -12.68 5.58
N PHE A 18 7.38 -12.56 4.38
CA PHE A 18 6.64 -12.85 3.14
C PHE A 18 6.16 -14.30 3.10
N ARG A 19 7.03 -15.27 3.41
CA ARG A 19 6.64 -16.69 3.46
C ARG A 19 5.56 -16.96 4.49
N TRP A 20 5.66 -16.37 5.67
CA TRP A 20 4.62 -16.49 6.69
C TRP A 20 3.28 -15.93 6.22
N VAL A 21 3.30 -14.80 5.50
CA VAL A 21 2.09 -14.21 4.91
C VAL A 21 1.46 -15.15 3.89
N VAL A 22 2.24 -15.75 3.01
CA VAL A 22 1.75 -16.64 1.95
C VAL A 22 1.27 -17.98 2.51
N ASP A 23 2.06 -18.58 3.40
CA ASP A 23 1.87 -19.98 3.81
C ASP A 23 0.92 -20.12 5.02
N ILE A 24 0.79 -19.08 5.84
CA ILE A 24 0.03 -19.13 7.10
C ILE A 24 -1.11 -18.11 7.13
N TYR A 25 -0.77 -16.83 6.90
CA TYR A 25 -1.73 -15.75 7.09
C TYR A 25 -2.85 -15.76 6.06
N LYS A 26 -2.49 -15.84 4.77
CA LYS A 26 -3.46 -15.87 3.67
C LYS A 26 -4.42 -17.07 3.77
N PRO A 27 -3.97 -18.35 3.90
CA PRO A 27 -4.86 -19.49 4.00
C PRO A 27 -5.83 -19.39 5.18
N LYS A 28 -5.38 -18.80 6.29
CA LYS A 28 -6.23 -18.60 7.45
C LYS A 28 -7.32 -17.55 7.22
N LEU A 29 -7.01 -16.47 6.50
CA LEU A 29 -8.01 -15.48 6.07
C LEU A 29 -9.03 -16.11 5.10
N GLU A 30 -8.57 -16.95 4.17
CA GLU A 30 -9.45 -17.65 3.21
C GLU A 30 -10.42 -18.59 3.96
N THR A 31 -9.92 -19.33 4.97
CA THR A 31 -10.78 -20.15 5.82
C THR A 31 -11.85 -19.33 6.54
N ILE A 32 -11.49 -18.15 7.04
CA ILE A 32 -12.45 -17.28 7.73
C ILE A 32 -13.45 -16.68 6.75
N LYS A 33 -12.99 -16.24 5.57
CA LYS A 33 -13.88 -15.79 4.50
C LYS A 33 -14.95 -16.86 4.22
N TYR A 34 -14.52 -18.11 4.03
CA TYR A 34 -15.42 -19.23 3.78
C TYR A 34 -16.44 -19.43 4.92
N HIS A 35 -16.02 -19.30 6.19
CA HIS A 35 -16.96 -19.38 7.32
C HIS A 35 -18.01 -18.27 7.29
N TYR A 36 -17.61 -17.02 6.95
CA TYR A 36 -18.57 -15.91 6.82
C TYR A 36 -19.52 -16.11 5.64
N GLU A 37 -19.06 -16.66 4.50
CA GLU A 37 -19.92 -17.04 3.38
C GLU A 37 -21.01 -18.03 3.81
N LYS A 38 -20.62 -19.07 4.52
CA LYS A 38 -21.57 -20.06 5.05
C LYS A 38 -22.54 -19.49 6.10
N MET A 39 -22.12 -18.48 6.87
CA MET A 39 -23.01 -17.78 7.77
C MET A 39 -24.01 -16.90 7.02
N ILE A 40 -23.58 -16.19 5.98
CA ILE A 40 -24.43 -15.37 5.12
C ILE A 40 -25.50 -16.24 4.45
N GLU A 41 -25.12 -17.36 3.87
CA GLU A 41 -26.05 -18.32 3.24
C GLU A 41 -27.15 -18.76 4.22
N LYS A 42 -26.79 -19.06 5.47
CA LYS A 42 -27.74 -19.51 6.51
C LYS A 42 -28.66 -18.39 6.97
N LEU A 43 -28.15 -17.15 7.09
CA LEU A 43 -28.89 -16.01 7.60
C LEU A 43 -29.87 -15.42 6.56
N SER A 44 -29.56 -15.51 5.26
CA SER A 44 -30.45 -15.02 4.20
C SER A 44 -31.79 -15.74 4.17
N ILE A 45 -31.85 -16.95 4.68
CA ILE A 45 -33.06 -17.78 4.76
C ILE A 45 -33.90 -17.48 6.01
N ALA A 46 -33.34 -16.84 7.05
CA ALA A 46 -33.92 -16.82 8.40
C ALA A 46 -34.39 -15.45 8.92
N SER A 47 -34.61 -14.44 8.09
CA SER A 47 -35.20 -13.12 8.47
C SER A 47 -34.49 -12.30 9.55
N LYS A 48 -33.21 -12.56 9.86
CA LYS A 48 -32.44 -11.82 10.86
C LYS A 48 -31.60 -10.70 10.23
N MET A 49 -32.24 -9.65 9.70
CA MET A 49 -31.62 -8.58 8.94
C MET A 49 -30.42 -7.92 9.66
N LYS A 50 -30.50 -7.65 10.96
CA LYS A 50 -29.38 -7.03 11.70
C LYS A 50 -28.14 -7.93 11.78
N GLU A 51 -28.33 -9.22 12.00
CA GLU A 51 -27.22 -10.18 12.02
C GLU A 51 -26.63 -10.36 10.63
N PHE A 52 -27.47 -10.44 9.61
CA PHE A 52 -27.05 -10.51 8.21
C PHE A 52 -26.17 -9.31 7.83
N LEU A 53 -26.59 -8.08 8.10
CA LEU A 53 -25.81 -6.88 7.80
C LEU A 53 -24.47 -6.85 8.53
N LYS A 54 -24.43 -7.28 9.80
CA LYS A 54 -23.19 -7.35 10.58
C LYS A 54 -22.21 -8.38 10.00
N VAL A 55 -22.71 -9.56 9.64
CA VAL A 55 -21.88 -10.65 9.06
C VAL A 55 -21.38 -10.25 7.68
N SER A 56 -22.24 -9.65 6.85
CA SER A 56 -21.88 -9.16 5.52
C SER A 56 -20.80 -8.08 5.57
N ALA A 57 -20.90 -7.14 6.51
CA ALA A 57 -19.87 -6.12 6.70
C ALA A 57 -18.50 -6.73 7.08
N GLN A 58 -18.47 -7.76 7.93
CA GLN A 58 -17.24 -8.46 8.27
C GLN A 58 -16.68 -9.25 7.09
N TYR A 59 -17.53 -9.91 6.32
CA TYR A 59 -17.15 -10.58 5.08
C TYR A 59 -16.48 -9.62 4.10
N GLU A 60 -17.11 -8.46 3.85
CA GLU A 60 -16.54 -7.45 2.94
C GLU A 60 -15.16 -6.94 3.40
N LEU A 61 -14.96 -6.74 4.71
CA LEU A 61 -13.67 -6.33 5.24
C LEU A 61 -12.58 -7.38 4.96
N ILE A 62 -12.91 -8.66 5.19
CA ILE A 62 -11.98 -9.78 4.94
C ILE A 62 -11.71 -9.91 3.44
N ASP A 63 -12.73 -9.83 2.61
CA ASP A 63 -12.59 -9.92 1.16
C ASP A 63 -11.73 -8.79 0.60
N LYS A 64 -11.99 -7.56 0.98
CA LYS A 64 -11.17 -6.39 0.62
C LYS A 64 -9.71 -6.54 1.07
N HIS A 65 -9.51 -7.13 2.25
CA HIS A 65 -8.15 -7.39 2.74
C HIS A 65 -7.45 -8.48 1.95
N LEU A 66 -8.14 -9.59 1.65
CA LEU A 66 -7.62 -10.66 0.78
C LEU A 66 -7.30 -10.18 -0.62
N CYS A 67 -8.15 -9.34 -1.21
CA CYS A 67 -7.88 -8.73 -2.51
C CYS A 67 -6.58 -7.90 -2.51
N LYS A 68 -6.36 -7.09 -1.45
CA LYS A 68 -5.10 -6.32 -1.30
C LYS A 68 -3.90 -7.25 -1.10
N LEU A 69 -4.07 -8.29 -0.30
CA LEU A 69 -3.02 -9.26 -0.02
C LEU A 69 -2.61 -10.04 -1.27
N ASN A 70 -3.58 -10.51 -2.07
CA ASN A 70 -3.32 -11.19 -3.33
C ASN A 70 -2.56 -10.28 -4.30
N ARG A 71 -2.98 -9.01 -4.46
CA ARG A 71 -2.26 -8.03 -5.28
C ARG A 71 -0.83 -7.81 -4.81
N PHE A 72 -0.61 -7.76 -3.49
CA PHE A 72 0.75 -7.68 -2.93
C PHE A 72 1.56 -8.91 -3.29
N ILE A 73 1.03 -10.12 -3.09
CA ILE A 73 1.71 -11.39 -3.38
C ILE A 73 2.05 -11.49 -4.87
N ASP A 74 1.10 -11.16 -5.76
CA ASP A 74 1.27 -11.21 -7.21
C ASP A 74 2.36 -10.24 -7.73
N LYS A 75 2.53 -9.11 -7.05
CA LYS A 75 3.49 -8.07 -7.43
C LYS A 75 4.77 -8.07 -6.58
N TYR A 76 4.87 -8.99 -5.63
CA TYR A 76 6.03 -9.04 -4.77
C TYR A 76 7.27 -9.50 -5.54
N HIS A 77 8.31 -8.69 -5.46
CA HIS A 77 9.66 -9.03 -5.91
C HIS A 77 10.65 -8.57 -4.83
N LYS A 78 11.53 -9.46 -4.39
CA LYS A 78 12.41 -9.21 -3.24
C LYS A 78 13.24 -7.91 -3.35
N ASP A 79 13.62 -7.54 -4.56
CA ASP A 79 14.50 -6.38 -4.83
C ASP A 79 13.70 -5.07 -5.01
N ASN A 80 12.36 -5.16 -5.10
CA ASN A 80 11.49 -3.98 -5.25
C ASN A 80 10.66 -3.67 -4.00
N TRP A 81 10.87 -4.38 -2.91
CA TRP A 81 10.13 -4.17 -1.68
C TRP A 81 11.05 -4.05 -0.48
N ILE A 82 10.70 -3.18 0.44
CA ILE A 82 11.37 -3.03 1.73
C ILE A 82 10.38 -3.42 2.83
N LEU A 83 10.84 -4.24 3.77
CA LEU A 83 10.11 -4.53 4.99
C LEU A 83 10.55 -3.56 6.08
N ASN A 84 9.60 -2.80 6.60
CA ASN A 84 9.78 -2.03 7.84
C ASN A 84 9.08 -2.75 9.00
N ILE A 85 9.82 -3.01 10.07
CA ILE A 85 9.31 -3.63 11.29
C ILE A 85 9.37 -2.57 12.39
N THR A 86 8.21 -2.19 12.91
CA THR A 86 8.09 -1.23 14.02
C THR A 86 7.36 -1.86 15.19
N GLU A 87 7.73 -1.48 16.39
CA GLU A 87 6.94 -1.81 17.59
C GLU A 87 5.71 -0.89 17.63
N THR A 88 4.58 -1.43 18.05
CA THR A 88 3.36 -0.63 18.23
C THR A 88 3.26 -0.17 19.69
N ASP A 89 2.38 0.80 19.96
CA ASP A 89 2.11 1.31 21.31
C ASP A 89 1.61 0.21 22.27
N VAL A 90 1.09 -0.89 21.71
CA VAL A 90 0.71 -2.06 22.50
C VAL A 90 1.94 -2.93 22.74
N LYS A 91 2.39 -3.00 23.99
CA LYS A 91 3.60 -3.73 24.42
C LYS A 91 3.65 -5.15 23.85
N GLY A 92 4.74 -5.45 23.16
CA GLY A 92 4.99 -6.77 22.56
C GLY A 92 4.29 -7.03 21.22
N THR A 93 3.67 -6.03 20.60
CA THR A 93 3.13 -6.16 19.24
C THR A 93 4.03 -5.47 18.22
N LYS A 94 4.19 -6.12 17.05
CA LYS A 94 4.98 -5.61 15.93
C LYS A 94 4.08 -5.30 14.74
N LYS A 95 4.38 -4.20 14.07
CA LYS A 95 3.80 -3.85 12.77
C LYS A 95 4.79 -4.20 11.67
N PHE A 96 4.36 -5.02 10.72
CA PHE A 96 5.09 -5.33 9.50
C PHE A 96 4.51 -4.52 8.35
N GLU A 97 5.33 -3.70 7.71
CA GLU A 97 4.91 -2.83 6.63
C GLU A 97 5.81 -3.04 5.42
N PHE A 98 5.26 -3.58 4.34
CA PHE A 98 5.93 -3.69 3.06
C PHE A 98 5.71 -2.43 2.24
N LYS A 99 6.80 -1.85 1.73
CA LYS A 99 6.77 -0.68 0.85
C LYS A 99 7.49 -0.98 -0.46
N PRO A 100 6.89 -0.71 -1.62
CA PRO A 100 7.60 -0.83 -2.89
C PRO A 100 8.64 0.28 -3.01
N ILE A 101 9.81 -0.04 -3.60
CA ILE A 101 10.84 0.93 -3.95
C ILE A 101 10.44 1.65 -5.23
N CYS A 102 10.05 0.89 -6.25
CA CYS A 102 9.58 1.42 -7.52
C CYS A 102 8.06 1.22 -7.64
N VAL A 103 7.34 2.28 -7.95
CA VAL A 103 5.88 2.27 -8.07
C VAL A 103 5.40 2.09 -9.51
N GLY A 104 6.28 2.16 -10.50
CA GLY A 104 5.98 2.03 -11.93
C GLY A 104 5.04 0.85 -12.25
N PRO A 105 5.30 -0.38 -11.78
CA PRO A 105 4.44 -1.54 -12.06
C PRO A 105 3.01 -1.43 -11.55
N PHE A 106 2.73 -0.43 -10.69
CA PHE A 106 1.40 -0.18 -10.11
C PHE A 106 0.68 0.99 -10.76
N SER A 107 1.39 1.85 -11.49
CA SER A 107 0.84 3.10 -12.01
C SER A 107 -0.26 2.85 -13.04
N GLU A 108 -0.03 1.99 -14.01
CA GLU A 108 -1.03 1.68 -15.04
C GLU A 108 -2.30 1.08 -14.43
N PRO A 109 -2.26 -0.04 -13.66
CA PRO A 109 -3.46 -0.67 -13.17
C PRO A 109 -4.22 0.13 -12.10
N TYR A 110 -3.58 1.09 -11.43
CA TYR A 110 -4.21 1.81 -10.32
C TYR A 110 -4.47 3.29 -10.58
N LEU A 111 -3.67 3.93 -11.45
CA LEU A 111 -3.82 5.35 -11.75
C LEU A 111 -4.41 5.61 -13.13
N PHE A 112 -3.90 4.91 -14.16
CA PHE A 112 -4.15 5.33 -15.53
C PHE A 112 -5.22 4.52 -16.27
N LYS A 113 -5.42 3.26 -15.96
CA LYS A 113 -6.32 2.36 -16.70
C LYS A 113 -7.79 2.85 -16.83
N ASN A 114 -8.22 3.74 -15.95
CA ASN A 114 -9.60 4.21 -15.91
C ASN A 114 -9.85 5.50 -16.72
N ALA A 115 -8.82 6.05 -17.35
CA ALA A 115 -8.92 7.29 -18.11
C ALA A 115 -8.03 7.24 -19.35
N SER A 116 -8.54 7.73 -20.49
CA SER A 116 -7.75 7.83 -21.72
C SER A 116 -6.71 8.94 -21.70
N LYS A 117 -6.89 9.93 -20.81
CA LYS A 117 -5.97 11.05 -20.58
C LYS A 117 -5.96 11.41 -19.10
N VAL A 118 -4.78 11.63 -18.55
CA VAL A 118 -4.59 11.99 -17.15
C VAL A 118 -3.73 13.25 -17.05
N LEU A 119 -4.17 14.22 -16.29
CA LEU A 119 -3.41 15.42 -15.96
C LEU A 119 -2.83 15.25 -14.56
N LEU A 120 -1.51 15.29 -14.45
CA LEU A 120 -0.79 15.30 -13.18
C LEU A 120 -0.21 16.70 -12.97
N MET A 121 -0.44 17.30 -11.82
CA MET A 121 0.05 18.64 -11.48
C MET A 121 0.80 18.61 -10.15
N SER A 122 1.98 19.20 -10.14
CA SER A 122 2.76 19.38 -8.90
C SER A 122 3.69 20.57 -9.05
N ALA A 123 3.95 21.24 -7.95
CA ALA A 123 4.97 22.29 -7.87
C ALA A 123 6.41 21.71 -7.84
N THR A 124 6.57 20.40 -7.69
CA THR A 124 7.87 19.74 -7.45
C THR A 124 8.28 18.73 -8.52
N VAL A 125 7.57 18.65 -9.64
CA VAL A 125 8.01 17.84 -10.79
C VAL A 125 9.11 18.59 -11.50
N MET A 126 10.37 18.24 -11.23
CA MET A 126 11.52 18.98 -11.74
C MET A 126 12.02 18.45 -13.09
N ASN A 127 11.86 17.15 -13.36
CA ASN A 127 12.40 16.50 -14.54
C ASN A 127 11.41 15.48 -15.10
N LYS A 128 11.11 15.58 -16.41
CA LYS A 128 10.19 14.70 -17.12
C LYS A 128 10.70 13.24 -17.11
N GLU A 129 11.97 13.07 -17.45
CA GLU A 129 12.58 11.75 -17.63
C GLU A 129 12.52 10.94 -16.32
N ALA A 130 13.00 11.54 -15.23
CA ALA A 130 12.98 10.91 -13.91
C ALA A 130 11.54 10.62 -13.42
N PHE A 131 10.61 11.53 -13.71
CA PHE A 131 9.20 11.34 -13.34
C PHE A 131 8.56 10.17 -14.10
N CYS A 132 8.82 10.08 -15.42
CA CYS A 132 8.34 8.97 -16.25
C CYS A 132 8.96 7.63 -15.81
N GLU A 133 10.25 7.61 -15.49
CA GLU A 133 10.95 6.41 -15.00
C GLU A 133 10.33 5.89 -13.69
N VAL A 134 10.12 6.76 -12.72
CA VAL A 134 9.51 6.41 -11.42
C VAL A 134 8.09 5.85 -11.59
N LEU A 135 7.31 6.43 -12.49
CA LEU A 135 5.93 6.01 -12.74
C LEU A 135 5.80 4.89 -13.79
N GLY A 136 6.91 4.50 -14.45
CA GLY A 136 6.90 3.50 -15.51
C GLY A 136 6.14 3.95 -16.75
N LEU A 137 6.18 5.25 -17.07
CA LEU A 137 5.50 5.83 -18.23
C LEU A 137 6.43 5.94 -19.43
N PRO A 138 5.99 5.58 -20.65
CA PRO A 138 6.71 5.89 -21.88
C PRO A 138 6.84 7.40 -22.04
N GLN A 139 8.04 7.89 -22.32
CA GLN A 139 8.29 9.34 -22.42
C GLN A 139 7.60 10.00 -23.60
N ASP A 140 7.38 9.26 -24.67
CA ASP A 140 6.70 9.69 -25.89
C ASP A 140 5.18 9.85 -25.72
N GLU A 141 4.60 9.20 -24.75
CA GLU A 141 3.18 9.32 -24.39
C GLU A 141 2.89 10.48 -23.41
N VAL A 142 3.95 11.13 -22.90
CA VAL A 142 3.83 12.17 -21.87
C VAL A 142 4.14 13.56 -22.43
N ALA A 143 3.17 14.46 -22.43
CA ALA A 143 3.39 15.90 -22.60
C ALA A 143 3.81 16.51 -21.25
N PHE A 144 4.88 17.28 -21.24
CA PHE A 144 5.39 17.96 -20.03
C PHE A 144 5.41 19.46 -20.25
N ILE A 145 4.85 20.21 -19.30
CA ILE A 145 4.82 21.66 -19.31
C ILE A 145 5.38 22.15 -17.98
N SER A 146 6.40 22.98 -18.03
CA SER A 146 6.94 23.68 -16.86
C SER A 146 6.56 25.14 -16.94
N ILE A 147 5.89 25.64 -15.92
CA ILE A 147 5.50 27.06 -15.82
C ILE A 147 6.41 27.71 -14.78
N PRO A 148 7.12 28.78 -15.12
CA PRO A 148 7.95 29.51 -14.16
C PRO A 148 7.10 30.09 -13.03
N SER A 149 7.71 30.17 -11.85
CA SER A 149 7.04 30.77 -10.69
C SER A 149 6.67 32.25 -10.99
N PRO A 150 5.42 32.67 -10.72
CA PRO A 150 5.02 34.06 -10.84
C PRO A 150 5.61 34.96 -9.74
N PHE A 151 6.20 34.37 -8.70
CA PHE A 151 6.81 35.14 -7.62
C PHE A 151 8.23 35.57 -8.01
N PRO A 152 8.55 36.87 -7.87
CA PRO A 152 9.90 37.41 -8.12
C PRO A 152 10.94 36.67 -7.25
N VAL A 153 12.15 36.46 -7.82
CA VAL A 153 13.24 35.75 -7.12
C VAL A 153 13.65 36.50 -5.85
N GLU A 154 13.57 37.82 -5.87
CA GLU A 154 13.91 38.71 -4.76
C GLU A 154 13.03 38.45 -3.51
N ASN A 155 11.80 38.02 -3.73
CA ASN A 155 10.84 37.76 -2.65
C ASN A 155 10.94 36.31 -2.05
N ARG A 156 11.92 35.54 -2.50
CA ARG A 156 12.17 34.17 -2.00
C ARG A 156 13.65 33.91 -1.77
N PRO A 157 14.32 34.70 -0.93
CA PRO A 157 15.72 34.50 -0.64
C PRO A 157 15.92 33.16 0.14
N ILE A 158 16.95 32.41 -0.26
CA ILE A 158 17.41 31.26 0.49
C ILE A 158 18.55 31.76 1.38
N ILE A 159 18.30 31.83 2.69
CA ILE A 159 19.31 32.25 3.67
C ILE A 159 19.95 30.99 4.23
N VAL A 160 21.23 30.77 3.93
CA VAL A 160 22.04 29.70 4.50
C VAL A 160 22.76 30.24 5.74
N SER A 161 22.30 29.86 6.91
CA SER A 161 22.94 30.21 8.19
C SER A 161 23.40 28.94 8.89
N PRO A 162 24.65 28.49 8.72
CA PRO A 162 25.15 27.31 9.43
C PRO A 162 25.27 27.61 10.94
N ILE A 163 24.55 26.85 11.74
CA ILE A 163 24.51 27.01 13.21
C ILE A 163 25.57 26.12 13.87
N ALA A 164 25.92 24.99 13.28
CA ALA A 164 26.93 24.07 13.78
C ALA A 164 27.49 23.18 12.68
N SER A 165 28.72 22.69 12.86
CA SER A 165 29.27 21.61 12.04
C SER A 165 28.95 20.27 12.74
N MET A 166 28.22 19.41 12.06
CA MET A 166 28.05 18.00 12.50
C MET A 166 29.23 17.18 11.98
N SER A 167 30.37 17.27 12.64
CA SER A 167 31.45 16.29 12.49
C SER A 167 31.16 15.11 13.41
N MET A 168 30.97 13.90 12.82
CA MET A 168 31.12 12.67 13.59
C MET A 168 32.59 12.39 13.84
#